data_6825222b90da13de7452527a71b87d79
#
_entry.id   6825222b90da13de7452527a71b87d79
#
_cell.length_a   1.000
_cell.length_b   1.000
_cell.length_c   1.000
_cell.angle_alpha   90.00
_cell.angle_beta   90.00
_cell.angle_gamma   90.00
#
_symmetry.space_group_name_H-M   'P 1'
#
loop_
_entity.id
_entity.type
_entity.pdbx_description
1 polymer ?
#
loop_
_entity_poly.entity_id
_entity_poly.type
_entity_poly.pdbx_seq_one_letter_code
_entity_poly.pdbx_strand_id
1 'polypeptide(L)'
;MWTLIRSFEGLLQCPGLDLDTGGQHNWVVAIWKWLDTPRLEWQMPDEGTRQAALFVLNLWGKDKRPWPLFCVFTALGAWDDTHTAAFQRWAAKPWRP
;
A
#
# COMPACT_ATOMS: atom_id res chain seq x y z
N MET A 1 -1.65 9.52 -6.56
CA MET A 1 -1.59 8.43 -5.57
C MET A 1 -2.78 7.49 -5.63
N TRP A 2 -3.99 8.02 -5.85
CA TRP A 2 -5.20 7.18 -5.95
C TRP A 2 -5.10 6.11 -7.04
N THR A 3 -4.60 6.49 -8.21
CA THR A 3 -4.43 5.56 -9.32
C THR A 3 -3.49 4.42 -8.95
N LEU A 4 -2.40 4.76 -8.26
CA LEU A 4 -1.42 3.75 -7.82
C LEU A 4 -2.05 2.79 -6.80
N ILE A 5 -2.78 3.32 -5.81
CA ILE A 5 -3.45 2.50 -4.81
C ILE A 5 -4.45 1.55 -5.47
N ARG A 6 -5.24 2.05 -6.41
CA ARG A 6 -6.22 1.22 -7.14
C ARG A 6 -5.58 0.12 -7.95
N SER A 7 -4.36 0.31 -8.43
CA SER A 7 -3.67 -0.72 -9.20
C SER A 7 -3.14 -1.86 -8.34
N PHE A 8 -3.03 -1.67 -7.02
CA PHE A 8 -2.72 -2.75 -6.08
C PHE A 8 -4.04 -3.30 -5.53
N GLU A 9 -4.57 -4.30 -6.19
CA GLU A 9 -5.90 -4.84 -5.94
C GLU A 9 -6.14 -5.18 -4.46
N GLY A 10 -5.15 -5.74 -3.78
CA GLY A 10 -5.26 -6.08 -2.37
C GLY A 10 -5.52 -4.89 -1.45
N LEU A 11 -5.05 -3.69 -1.82
CA LEU A 11 -5.25 -2.50 -1.01
C LEU A 11 -6.70 -2.03 -1.00
N LEU A 12 -7.49 -2.39 -2.01
CA LEU A 12 -8.89 -2.01 -2.09
C LEU A 12 -9.75 -2.68 -1.00
N GLN A 13 -9.20 -3.69 -0.32
CA GLN A 13 -9.87 -4.37 0.77
C GLN A 13 -9.65 -3.68 2.12
N CYS A 14 -8.88 -2.59 2.15
CA CYS A 14 -8.54 -1.90 3.40
C CYS A 14 -9.80 -1.30 4.06
N PRO A 15 -10.07 -1.64 5.33
CA PRO A 15 -11.20 -1.06 6.06
C PRO A 15 -11.05 0.46 6.17
N GLY A 16 -12.13 1.18 5.90
CA GLY A 16 -12.14 2.64 6.00
C GLY A 16 -11.47 3.37 4.86
N LEU A 17 -10.97 2.65 3.85
CA LEU A 17 -10.37 3.28 2.69
C LEU A 17 -11.47 3.87 1.80
N ASP A 18 -11.43 5.19 1.64
CA ASP A 18 -12.39 5.91 0.81
C ASP A 18 -11.63 6.75 -0.21
N LEU A 19 -11.63 6.29 -1.45
CA LEU A 19 -10.90 6.94 -2.54
C LEU A 19 -11.75 8.02 -3.24
N ASP A 20 -13.05 8.05 -2.97
CA ASP A 20 -13.97 8.96 -3.68
C ASP A 20 -14.30 10.21 -2.87
N THR A 21 -14.54 10.07 -1.56
CA THR A 21 -14.98 11.17 -0.71
C THR A 21 -14.03 11.47 0.43
N GLY A 22 -13.04 10.63 0.67
CA GLY A 22 -12.05 10.84 1.72
C GLY A 22 -11.16 12.05 1.43
N GLY A 23 -10.61 12.66 2.47
CA GLY A 23 -9.65 13.73 2.33
C GLY A 23 -8.39 13.28 1.59
N GLN A 24 -7.60 14.25 1.15
CA GLN A 24 -6.42 13.99 0.32
C GLN A 24 -5.44 12.96 0.92
N HIS A 25 -5.35 12.90 2.24
CA HIS A 25 -4.43 12.00 2.92
C HIS A 25 -5.15 10.93 3.74
N ASN A 26 -6.43 10.75 3.52
CA ASN A 26 -7.23 9.79 4.28
C ASN A 26 -6.73 8.35 4.11
N TRP A 27 -6.22 8.03 2.92
CA TRP A 27 -5.69 6.71 2.63
C TRP A 27 -4.49 6.35 3.53
N VAL A 28 -3.66 7.34 3.88
CA VAL A 28 -2.49 7.11 4.74
C VAL A 28 -2.94 6.58 6.09
N VAL A 29 -3.92 7.24 6.69
CA VAL A 29 -4.44 6.86 8.00
C VAL A 29 -5.08 5.47 7.95
N ALA A 30 -5.90 5.22 6.93
CA ALA A 30 -6.60 3.94 6.80
C ALA A 30 -5.62 2.78 6.61
N ILE A 31 -4.66 2.93 5.71
CA ILE A 31 -3.69 1.88 5.41
C ILE A 31 -2.76 1.65 6.59
N TRP A 32 -2.30 2.70 7.26
CA TRP A 32 -1.44 2.54 8.42
C TRP A 32 -2.16 1.84 9.58
N LYS A 33 -3.39 2.20 9.86
CA LYS A 33 -4.20 1.52 10.88
C LYS A 33 -4.34 0.03 10.57
N TRP A 34 -4.59 -0.30 9.31
CA TRP A 34 -4.73 -1.68 8.88
C TRP A 34 -3.45 -2.48 9.13
N LEU A 35 -2.30 -1.87 8.81
CA LEU A 35 -1.00 -2.49 8.96
C LEU A 35 -0.59 -2.65 10.42
N ASP A 36 -0.86 -1.64 11.25
CA ASP A 36 -0.37 -1.54 12.62
C ASP A 36 -1.30 -2.15 13.66
N THR A 37 -2.58 -2.31 13.35
CA THR A 37 -3.58 -2.78 14.33
C THR A 37 -4.06 -4.18 13.96
N PRO A 38 -3.48 -5.23 14.57
CA PRO A 38 -3.86 -6.61 14.27
C PRO A 38 -5.19 -6.99 14.93
N ARG A 39 -6.29 -6.62 14.32
CA ARG A 39 -7.63 -7.07 14.70
C ARG A 39 -8.10 -8.10 13.69
N LEU A 40 -8.92 -9.06 14.14
CA LEU A 40 -9.43 -10.09 13.23
C LEU A 40 -10.10 -9.52 11.99
N GLU A 41 -10.95 -8.50 12.19
CA GLU A 41 -11.66 -7.86 11.09
C GLU A 41 -10.79 -6.95 10.23
N TRP A 42 -9.58 -6.62 10.71
CA TRP A 42 -8.66 -5.71 10.04
C TRP A 42 -7.36 -6.39 9.62
N GLN A 43 -7.29 -7.68 9.76
CA GLN A 43 -6.10 -8.42 9.39
C GLN A 43 -5.83 -8.35 7.89
N MET A 44 -4.58 -8.11 7.52
CA MET A 44 -4.18 -8.12 6.11
C MET A 44 -4.45 -9.50 5.51
N PRO A 45 -5.03 -9.59 4.30
CA PRO A 45 -5.35 -10.88 3.70
C PRO A 45 -4.11 -11.72 3.38
N ASP A 46 -2.99 -11.09 2.99
CA ASP A 46 -1.78 -11.83 2.65
C ASP A 46 -0.54 -10.93 2.71
N GLU A 47 0.63 -11.53 2.56
CA GLU A 47 1.90 -10.81 2.57
C GLU A 47 2.06 -9.88 1.37
N GLY A 48 1.50 -10.26 0.22
CA GLY A 48 1.51 -9.40 -0.96
C GLY A 48 0.82 -8.07 -0.73
N THR A 49 -0.35 -8.11 -0.07
CA THR A 49 -1.08 -6.90 0.30
C THR A 49 -0.28 -6.07 1.31
N ARG A 50 0.35 -6.73 2.28
CA ARG A 50 1.20 -6.03 3.26
C ARG A 50 2.35 -5.31 2.58
N GLN A 51 3.01 -5.93 1.62
CA GLN A 51 4.10 -5.29 0.88
C GLN A 51 3.61 -4.14 0.02
N ALA A 52 2.42 -4.24 -0.58
CA ALA A 52 1.82 -3.12 -1.31
C ALA A 52 1.55 -1.94 -0.38
N ALA A 53 1.03 -2.19 0.83
CA ALA A 53 0.82 -1.15 1.83
C ALA A 53 2.13 -0.47 2.23
N LEU A 54 3.17 -1.24 2.48
CA LEU A 54 4.49 -0.68 2.80
C LEU A 54 5.04 0.15 1.65
N PHE A 55 4.85 -0.29 0.41
CA PHE A 55 5.30 0.46 -0.75
C PHE A 55 4.66 1.84 -0.82
N VAL A 56 3.33 1.92 -0.77
CA VAL A 56 2.65 3.21 -0.90
C VAL A 56 2.91 4.12 0.30
N LEU A 57 3.04 3.58 1.51
CA LEU A 57 3.36 4.37 2.69
C LEU A 57 4.79 4.94 2.63
N ASN A 58 5.75 4.13 2.19
CA ASN A 58 7.13 4.60 2.03
C ASN A 58 7.27 5.59 0.90
N LEU A 59 6.49 5.44 -0.17
CA LEU A 59 6.47 6.42 -1.25
C LEU A 59 5.93 7.77 -0.77
N TRP A 60 4.92 7.75 0.12
CA TRP A 60 4.35 8.95 0.71
C TRP A 60 5.33 9.66 1.65
N GLY A 61 5.99 8.92 2.55
CA GLY A 61 6.90 9.54 3.49
C GLY A 61 7.80 8.54 4.17
N LYS A 62 9.04 8.44 3.70
CA LYS A 62 10.01 7.45 4.20
C LYS A 62 10.79 7.92 5.43
N ASP A 63 10.94 9.22 5.66
CA ASP A 63 11.97 9.72 6.57
C ASP A 63 11.51 9.85 8.03
N LYS A 64 10.24 10.07 8.30
CA LYS A 64 9.76 10.36 9.66
C LYS A 64 8.48 9.62 10.01
N ARG A 65 8.30 8.42 9.46
CA ARG A 65 7.07 7.66 9.66
C ARG A 65 7.33 6.39 10.44
N PRO A 66 6.32 5.89 11.19
CA PRO A 66 6.51 4.73 12.06
C PRO A 66 6.55 3.39 11.34
N TRP A 67 6.19 3.35 10.06
CA TRP A 67 6.13 2.09 9.33
C TRP A 67 7.49 1.58 8.91
N PRO A 68 7.65 0.25 8.79
CA PRO A 68 8.89 -0.35 8.30
C PRO A 68 9.22 0.07 6.87
N LEU A 69 10.48 0.00 6.53
CA LEU A 69 10.93 0.27 5.17
C LEU A 69 10.44 -0.80 4.20
N PHE A 70 10.07 -0.38 3.00
CA PHE A 70 9.69 -1.29 1.93
C PHE A 70 10.92 -1.98 1.37
N CYS A 71 10.84 -3.30 1.16
CA CYS A 71 11.90 -4.09 0.54
C CYS A 71 11.39 -4.74 -0.74
N VAL A 72 11.94 -4.33 -1.89
CA VAL A 72 11.50 -4.84 -3.18
C VAL A 72 11.72 -6.35 -3.32
N PHE A 73 12.80 -6.88 -2.76
CA PHE A 73 13.07 -8.32 -2.85
C PHE A 73 12.02 -9.15 -2.12
N THR A 74 11.62 -8.70 -0.93
CA THR A 74 10.55 -9.36 -0.20
C THR A 74 9.22 -9.25 -0.95
N ALA A 75 8.94 -8.08 -1.51
CA ALA A 75 7.70 -7.84 -2.25
C ALA A 75 7.61 -8.72 -3.49
N LEU A 76 8.67 -8.82 -4.27
CA LEU A 76 8.66 -9.64 -5.49
C LEU A 76 8.43 -11.12 -5.18
N GLY A 77 8.87 -11.58 -4.01
CA GLY A 77 8.60 -12.95 -3.59
C GLY A 77 7.18 -13.18 -3.10
N ALA A 78 6.47 -12.12 -2.71
CA ALA A 78 5.11 -12.20 -2.17
C ALA A 78 4.02 -11.79 -3.16
N TRP A 79 4.35 -10.96 -4.14
CA TRP A 79 3.38 -10.41 -5.08
C TRP A 79 2.99 -11.40 -6.19
N ASP A 80 1.71 -11.38 -6.53
CA ASP A 80 1.21 -12.03 -7.73
C ASP A 80 1.50 -11.16 -8.96
N ASP A 81 1.08 -11.62 -10.14
CA ASP A 81 1.34 -10.91 -11.39
C ASP A 81 0.69 -9.53 -11.42
N THR A 82 -0.50 -9.38 -10.83
CA THR A 82 -1.22 -8.11 -10.80
C THR A 82 -0.46 -7.06 -9.99
N HIS A 83 0.00 -7.42 -8.79
CA HIS A 83 0.76 -6.51 -7.93
C HIS A 83 2.13 -6.20 -8.54
N THR A 84 2.80 -7.19 -9.08
CA THR A 84 4.09 -6.99 -9.75
C THR A 84 3.94 -6.04 -10.93
N ALA A 85 2.91 -6.22 -11.75
CA ALA A 85 2.66 -5.34 -12.89
C ALA A 85 2.38 -3.90 -12.45
N ALA A 86 1.63 -3.72 -11.36
CA ALA A 86 1.36 -2.38 -10.82
C ALA A 86 2.66 -1.67 -10.42
N PHE A 87 3.55 -2.38 -9.73
CA PHE A 87 4.85 -1.84 -9.35
C PHE A 87 5.71 -1.52 -10.57
N GLN A 88 5.74 -2.41 -11.57
CA GLN A 88 6.51 -2.22 -12.79
C GLN A 88 6.05 -1.00 -13.58
N ARG A 89 4.75 -0.77 -13.66
CA ARG A 89 4.22 0.42 -14.32
C ARG A 89 4.67 1.70 -13.64
N TRP A 90 4.66 1.72 -12.31
CA TRP A 90 5.18 2.87 -11.56
C TRP A 90 6.69 3.02 -11.77
N ALA A 91 7.44 1.92 -11.69
CA ALA A 91 8.91 1.94 -11.77
C ALA A 91 9.40 2.38 -13.16
N ALA A 92 8.64 2.10 -14.21
CA ALA A 92 8.98 2.53 -15.55
C ALA A 92 9.00 4.06 -15.69
N LYS A 93 8.21 4.75 -14.86
CA LYS A 93 8.14 6.22 -14.86
C LYS A 93 7.86 6.69 -13.44
N PRO A 94 8.83 6.53 -12.53
CA PRO A 94 8.60 6.76 -11.11
C PRO A 94 8.32 8.22 -10.80
N TRP A 95 7.40 8.42 -9.86
CA TRP A 95 7.03 9.75 -9.36
C TRP A 95 6.82 9.68 -7.86
N ARG A 96 6.84 10.84 -7.20
CA ARG A 96 6.55 10.97 -5.77
C ARG A 96 5.41 11.96 -5.56
N PRO A 97 4.52 11.68 -4.58
CA PRO A 97 3.47 12.62 -4.22
C PRO A 97 4.01 13.91 -3.62
#